data_818bcced7000c79e705d1efcb3d0b719
#
_entry.id   818bcced7000c79e705d1efcb3d0b719
#
_cell.length_a   1.000
_cell.length_b   1.000
_cell.length_c   1.000
_cell.angle_alpha   90.00
_cell.angle_beta   90.00
_cell.angle_gamma   90.00
#
_symmetry.space_group_name_H-M   'P 1'
#
loop_
_entity.id
_entity.type
_entity.pdbx_description
1 polymer ?
#
loop_
_entity_poly.entity_id
_entity_poly.type
_entity_poly.pdbx_seq_one_letter_code
_entity_poly.pdbx_strand_id
1 'polypeptide(L)'
;MISSRFVALGSLALSLLAPFPIHAETLWEARPFSSEGFNKLIEGPACDRSGTVFCVGYGDARNIARVTPDGRAERFVALPEGSAGNGIRFDRAGRMYVADYTGHNVHRIDPATRQITVLVHDARMNQPNDLAIAADGTLYASDPNWKDGTGQLWRIDRKGVAHREAEGMGTTNGIEVSPDGRRLYVNESVQRRIWVFDIGRGGRLGKRRIFKEFPDHGFDGMRCDVDGNLYATRHGKGTVVKISPKAEILREIDVLGPHPTNLCFGGEDGRTVYVTEAHAQRLVSFRVDRPGLEWARWKAAR
;
A
#
# COMPACT_ATOMS: atom_id res chain seq x y z
N MET A 1 -58.59 -65.02 -16.08
CA MET A 1 -57.31 -64.34 -16.44
C MET A 1 -57.19 -63.09 -15.61
N ILE A 2 -56.41 -63.17 -14.53
CA ILE A 2 -56.20 -62.09 -13.56
C ILE A 2 -54.83 -61.51 -13.84
N SER A 3 -54.79 -60.21 -14.24
CA SER A 3 -53.56 -59.47 -14.53
C SER A 3 -53.03 -58.80 -13.26
N SER A 4 -51.87 -59.21 -12.79
CA SER A 4 -51.13 -58.61 -11.66
C SER A 4 -50.36 -57.41 -12.13
N ARG A 5 -50.63 -56.23 -11.60
CA ARG A 5 -49.80 -55.02 -11.78
C ARG A 5 -48.77 -54.96 -10.63
N PHE A 6 -47.51 -55.03 -10.99
CA PHE A 6 -46.39 -54.70 -10.10
C PHE A 6 -46.24 -53.17 -9.97
N VAL A 7 -46.28 -52.66 -8.75
CA VAL A 7 -45.91 -51.30 -8.42
C VAL A 7 -44.44 -51.30 -7.97
N ALA A 8 -43.60 -50.63 -8.71
CA ALA A 8 -42.20 -50.42 -8.33
C ALA A 8 -42.09 -49.20 -7.40
N LEU A 9 -41.70 -49.41 -6.15
CA LEU A 9 -41.30 -48.35 -5.23
C LEU A 9 -39.88 -47.87 -5.59
N GLY A 10 -39.78 -46.66 -6.08
CA GLY A 10 -38.48 -45.99 -6.26
C GLY A 10 -38.00 -45.42 -4.92
N SER A 11 -36.88 -45.94 -4.42
CA SER A 11 -36.18 -45.41 -3.24
C SER A 11 -35.46 -44.11 -3.63
N LEU A 12 -35.93 -42.96 -3.09
CA LEU A 12 -35.26 -41.68 -3.20
C LEU A 12 -34.08 -41.64 -2.20
N ALA A 13 -32.86 -41.80 -2.70
CA ALA A 13 -31.65 -41.61 -1.88
C ALA A 13 -31.40 -40.13 -1.63
N LEU A 14 -31.68 -39.66 -0.43
CA LEU A 14 -31.36 -38.29 0.05
C LEU A 14 -29.85 -38.25 0.36
N SER A 15 -29.02 -37.73 -0.55
CA SER A 15 -27.62 -37.49 -0.27
C SER A 15 -27.47 -36.29 0.67
N LEU A 16 -27.17 -36.59 1.93
CA LEU A 16 -26.75 -35.61 2.94
C LEU A 16 -25.36 -35.08 2.52
N LEU A 17 -25.34 -33.86 1.96
CA LEU A 17 -24.10 -33.11 1.79
C LEU A 17 -23.58 -32.75 3.20
N ALA A 18 -22.48 -33.38 3.60
CA ALA A 18 -21.77 -33.02 4.82
C ALA A 18 -21.34 -31.55 4.71
N PRO A 19 -21.58 -30.72 5.75
CA PRO A 19 -21.09 -29.34 5.73
C PRO A 19 -19.57 -29.34 5.64
N PHE A 20 -19.01 -28.66 4.63
CA PHE A 20 -17.59 -28.40 4.57
C PHE A 20 -17.18 -27.68 5.85
N PRO A 21 -16.07 -28.07 6.50
CA PRO A 21 -15.57 -27.37 7.67
C PRO A 21 -15.24 -25.93 7.26
N ILE A 22 -15.97 -24.96 7.79
CA ILE A 22 -15.62 -23.54 7.69
C ILE A 22 -14.35 -23.40 8.52
N HIS A 23 -13.21 -23.42 7.86
CA HIS A 23 -11.95 -23.06 8.52
C HIS A 23 -12.05 -21.60 8.93
N ALA A 24 -12.02 -21.34 10.23
CA ALA A 24 -12.00 -19.99 10.76
C ALA A 24 -10.81 -19.24 10.13
N GLU A 25 -11.07 -18.10 9.54
CA GLU A 25 -10.04 -17.26 8.92
C GLU A 25 -9.01 -16.84 9.98
N THR A 26 -7.74 -17.21 9.77
CA THR A 26 -6.66 -16.80 10.68
C THR A 26 -6.27 -15.36 10.35
N LEU A 27 -6.59 -14.44 11.28
CA LEU A 27 -6.20 -13.02 11.17
C LEU A 27 -4.84 -12.78 11.83
N TRP A 28 -4.10 -11.80 11.31
CA TRP A 28 -2.88 -11.23 11.92
C TRP A 28 -1.64 -12.14 11.91
N GLU A 29 -1.68 -13.22 11.18
CA GLU A 29 -0.57 -14.14 11.02
C GLU A 29 0.03 -13.99 9.62
N ALA A 30 1.29 -13.52 9.56
CA ALA A 30 1.97 -13.31 8.30
C ALA A 30 2.51 -14.63 7.71
N ARG A 31 2.48 -14.72 6.39
CA ARG A 31 3.00 -15.85 5.61
C ARG A 31 3.78 -15.33 4.41
N PRO A 32 4.83 -16.05 3.96
CA PRO A 32 5.47 -15.76 2.69
C PRO A 32 4.44 -15.77 1.55
N PHE A 33 4.54 -14.79 0.64
CA PHE A 33 3.61 -14.68 -0.50
C PHE A 33 4.34 -14.83 -1.83
N SER A 34 5.44 -14.09 -2.06
CA SER A 34 6.23 -14.14 -3.28
C SER A 34 7.67 -13.76 -3.01
N SER A 35 8.64 -14.49 -3.54
CA SER A 35 10.07 -14.22 -3.33
C SER A 35 10.92 -14.22 -4.60
N GLU A 36 10.37 -14.64 -5.74
CA GLU A 36 11.15 -14.76 -6.96
C GLU A 36 11.38 -13.41 -7.65
N GLY A 37 12.64 -13.12 -8.00
CA GLY A 37 13.02 -11.98 -8.82
C GLY A 37 13.16 -10.65 -8.08
N PHE A 38 12.93 -10.59 -6.77
CA PHE A 38 13.08 -9.37 -5.99
C PHE A 38 14.50 -9.17 -5.46
N ASN A 39 14.83 -7.93 -5.15
CA ASN A 39 16.10 -7.53 -4.54
C ASN A 39 15.86 -6.69 -3.28
N LYS A 40 16.96 -6.20 -2.67
CA LYS A 40 16.91 -5.40 -1.43
C LYS A 40 16.21 -4.05 -1.56
N LEU A 41 15.89 -3.63 -2.78
CA LEU A 41 15.17 -2.39 -3.08
C LEU A 41 13.66 -2.63 -3.29
N ILE A 42 13.17 -3.80 -2.86
CA ILE A 42 11.74 -4.10 -2.93
C ILE A 42 10.95 -3.09 -2.10
N GLU A 43 10.02 -2.38 -2.75
CA GLU A 43 9.29 -1.26 -2.19
C GLU A 43 7.96 -1.03 -2.90
N GLY A 44 7.19 -0.07 -2.40
CA GLY A 44 6.02 0.51 -3.04
C GLY A 44 4.93 -0.46 -3.41
N PRO A 45 4.53 -1.43 -2.57
CA PRO A 45 3.45 -2.33 -2.92
C PRO A 45 2.15 -1.57 -3.08
N ALA A 46 1.43 -1.86 -4.16
CA ALA A 46 0.11 -1.34 -4.44
C ALA A 46 -0.75 -2.43 -5.09
N CYS A 47 -2.04 -2.45 -4.78
CA CYS A 47 -2.96 -3.40 -5.39
C CYS A 47 -3.87 -2.67 -6.38
N ASP A 48 -4.13 -3.27 -7.53
CA ASP A 48 -5.14 -2.79 -8.43
C ASP A 48 -6.55 -3.30 -8.06
N ARG A 49 -7.56 -2.93 -8.86
CA ARG A 49 -8.95 -3.33 -8.65
C ARG A 49 -9.21 -4.83 -8.73
N SER A 50 -8.32 -5.58 -9.40
CA SER A 50 -8.41 -7.03 -9.56
C SER A 50 -7.77 -7.78 -8.39
N GLY A 51 -7.09 -7.06 -7.49
CA GLY A 51 -6.30 -7.64 -6.41
C GLY A 51 -4.89 -8.06 -6.82
N THR A 52 -4.46 -7.73 -8.03
CA THR A 52 -3.08 -7.91 -8.49
C THR A 52 -2.17 -6.94 -7.74
N VAL A 53 -1.05 -7.47 -7.23
CA VAL A 53 -0.07 -6.67 -6.50
C VAL A 53 1.01 -6.17 -7.45
N PHE A 54 1.40 -4.91 -7.30
CA PHE A 54 2.54 -4.30 -7.98
C PHE A 54 3.53 -3.80 -6.94
N CYS A 55 4.82 -3.91 -7.21
CA CYS A 55 5.87 -3.34 -6.36
C CYS A 55 7.15 -3.10 -7.16
N VAL A 56 8.02 -2.22 -6.70
CA VAL A 56 9.34 -1.97 -7.29
C VAL A 56 10.38 -2.98 -6.79
N GLY A 57 11.59 -2.97 -7.37
CA GLY A 57 12.70 -3.81 -6.92
C GLY A 57 12.73 -5.20 -7.55
N TYR A 58 12.11 -5.39 -8.71
CA TYR A 58 12.18 -6.65 -9.48
C TYR A 58 13.44 -6.68 -10.36
N GLY A 59 14.47 -7.37 -9.90
CA GLY A 59 15.79 -7.38 -10.54
C GLY A 59 16.58 -6.10 -10.28
N ASP A 60 16.00 -4.93 -10.55
CA ASP A 60 16.58 -3.63 -10.21
C ASP A 60 15.51 -2.60 -9.76
N ALA A 61 15.95 -1.42 -9.29
CA ALA A 61 15.07 -0.37 -8.76
C ALA A 61 14.14 0.29 -9.82
N ARG A 62 14.44 0.12 -11.11
CA ARG A 62 13.61 0.66 -12.20
C ARG A 62 12.44 -0.23 -12.51
N ASN A 63 12.53 -1.51 -12.18
CA ASN A 63 11.51 -2.47 -12.58
C ASN A 63 10.38 -2.53 -11.57
N ILE A 64 9.17 -2.41 -12.10
CA ILE A 64 7.94 -2.68 -11.38
C ILE A 64 7.52 -4.10 -11.72
N ALA A 65 7.31 -4.93 -10.70
CA ALA A 65 6.72 -6.25 -10.83
C ALA A 65 5.20 -6.17 -10.86
N ARG A 66 4.59 -7.17 -11.49
CA ARG A 66 3.22 -7.60 -11.28
C ARG A 66 3.24 -8.97 -10.61
N VAL A 67 2.51 -9.13 -9.52
CA VAL A 67 2.44 -10.38 -8.77
C VAL A 67 0.99 -10.88 -8.80
N THR A 68 0.80 -12.06 -9.35
CA THR A 68 -0.52 -12.69 -9.46
C THR A 68 -1.00 -13.22 -8.11
N PRO A 69 -2.31 -13.51 -7.91
CA PRO A 69 -2.85 -14.01 -6.64
C PRO A 69 -2.21 -15.31 -6.13
N ASP A 70 -1.62 -16.12 -7.02
CA ASP A 70 -0.85 -17.32 -6.69
C ASP A 70 0.63 -17.04 -6.34
N GLY A 71 1.03 -15.77 -6.27
CA GLY A 71 2.37 -15.34 -5.84
C GLY A 71 3.44 -15.35 -6.94
N ARG A 72 3.08 -15.59 -8.22
CA ARG A 72 4.03 -15.56 -9.31
C ARG A 72 4.32 -14.11 -9.73
N ALA A 73 5.59 -13.72 -9.70
CA ALA A 73 6.06 -12.41 -10.06
C ALA A 73 6.61 -12.36 -11.49
N GLU A 74 6.35 -11.28 -12.19
CA GLU A 74 6.95 -10.98 -13.49
C GLU A 74 7.20 -9.48 -13.63
N ARG A 75 8.16 -9.09 -14.48
CA ARG A 75 8.38 -7.67 -14.79
C ARG A 75 7.18 -7.11 -15.55
N PHE A 76 6.52 -6.14 -14.97
CA PHE A 76 5.42 -5.43 -15.60
C PHE A 76 5.92 -4.32 -16.53
N VAL A 77 6.75 -3.40 -16.01
CA VAL A 77 7.32 -2.29 -16.77
C VAL A 77 8.65 -1.85 -16.16
N ALA A 78 9.53 -1.28 -16.96
CA ALA A 78 10.75 -0.61 -16.50
C ALA A 78 10.55 0.91 -16.62
N LEU A 79 10.88 1.64 -15.56
CA LEU A 79 10.95 3.10 -15.56
C LEU A 79 12.07 3.58 -16.49
N PRO A 80 12.05 4.85 -16.92
CA PRO A 80 13.11 5.43 -17.73
C PRO A 80 14.52 5.24 -17.13
N GLU A 81 15.53 5.34 -17.95
CA GLU A 81 16.92 5.30 -17.49
C GLU A 81 17.20 6.43 -16.50
N GLY A 82 17.97 6.14 -15.44
CA GLY A 82 18.23 7.08 -14.35
C GLY A 82 17.15 7.15 -13.28
N SER A 83 15.96 6.55 -13.49
CA SER A 83 14.91 6.48 -12.48
C SER A 83 15.12 5.33 -11.50
N ALA A 84 14.67 5.51 -10.27
CA ALA A 84 14.46 4.46 -9.29
C ALA A 84 13.05 4.62 -8.71
N GLY A 85 12.18 3.65 -8.98
CA GLY A 85 10.83 3.67 -8.41
C GLY A 85 10.85 3.46 -6.90
N ASN A 86 9.86 4.03 -6.21
CA ASN A 86 9.61 3.80 -4.80
C ASN A 86 8.11 3.63 -4.58
N GLY A 87 7.42 4.49 -3.85
CA GLY A 87 6.00 4.35 -3.56
C GLY A 87 5.12 4.30 -4.82
N ILE A 88 4.17 3.36 -4.86
CA ILE A 88 3.17 3.23 -5.92
C ILE A 88 1.78 3.48 -5.35
N ARG A 89 0.93 4.17 -6.12
CA ARG A 89 -0.50 4.35 -5.86
C ARG A 89 -1.32 4.18 -7.12
N PHE A 90 -2.56 3.73 -6.94
CA PHE A 90 -3.57 3.73 -8.01
C PHE A 90 -4.66 4.76 -7.72
N ASP A 91 -5.09 5.50 -8.72
CA ASP A 91 -6.26 6.35 -8.58
C ASP A 91 -7.57 5.60 -8.90
N ARG A 92 -8.70 6.30 -8.75
CA ARG A 92 -10.02 5.73 -9.03
C ARG A 92 -10.23 5.31 -10.49
N ALA A 93 -9.47 5.87 -11.43
CA ALA A 93 -9.52 5.48 -12.84
C ALA A 93 -8.63 4.26 -13.15
N GLY A 94 -7.84 3.78 -12.18
CA GLY A 94 -6.90 2.68 -12.34
C GLY A 94 -5.55 3.11 -12.91
N ARG A 95 -5.25 4.41 -12.97
CA ARG A 95 -3.94 4.91 -13.37
C ARG A 95 -2.96 4.72 -12.23
N MET A 96 -1.76 4.27 -12.54
CA MET A 96 -0.68 4.06 -11.60
C MET A 96 0.18 5.33 -11.48
N TYR A 97 0.53 5.70 -10.25
CA TYR A 97 1.48 6.77 -9.95
C TYR A 97 2.66 6.20 -9.20
N VAL A 98 3.86 6.63 -9.57
CA VAL A 98 5.11 6.11 -9.00
C VAL A 98 6.00 7.28 -8.62
N ALA A 99 6.44 7.32 -7.37
CA ALA A 99 7.49 8.22 -6.92
C ALA A 99 8.82 7.76 -7.52
N ASP A 100 9.57 8.70 -8.11
CA ASP A 100 10.87 8.43 -8.71
C ASP A 100 11.97 9.03 -7.83
N TYR A 101 12.55 8.15 -7.04
CA TYR A 101 13.51 8.46 -5.99
C TYR A 101 14.78 9.17 -6.48
N THR A 102 15.24 8.87 -7.68
CA THR A 102 16.47 9.44 -8.26
C THR A 102 16.22 10.49 -9.33
N GLY A 103 15.07 10.42 -10.00
CA GLY A 103 14.76 11.30 -11.13
C GLY A 103 14.04 12.58 -10.72
N HIS A 104 13.73 12.79 -9.43
CA HIS A 104 12.96 13.95 -8.94
C HIS A 104 11.60 14.11 -9.62
N ASN A 105 10.95 12.96 -9.93
CA ASN A 105 9.69 12.92 -10.65
C ASN A 105 8.58 12.25 -9.84
N VAL A 106 7.35 12.49 -10.27
CA VAL A 106 6.26 11.53 -10.10
C VAL A 106 5.82 11.08 -11.49
N HIS A 107 5.93 9.80 -11.76
CA HIS A 107 5.46 9.20 -13.00
C HIS A 107 3.98 8.83 -12.92
N ARG A 108 3.28 8.93 -14.05
CA ARG A 108 1.96 8.34 -14.26
C ARG A 108 2.07 7.26 -15.33
N ILE A 109 1.58 6.07 -15.01
CA ILE A 109 1.60 4.92 -15.91
C ILE A 109 0.16 4.49 -16.19
N ASP A 110 -0.15 4.26 -17.44
CA ASP A 110 -1.37 3.59 -17.87
C ASP A 110 -1.12 2.06 -17.79
N PRO A 111 -1.79 1.30 -16.91
CA PRO A 111 -1.51 -0.13 -16.79
C PRO A 111 -1.92 -0.94 -18.01
N ALA A 112 -2.88 -0.50 -18.81
CA ALA A 112 -3.34 -1.22 -20.01
C ALA A 112 -2.34 -1.13 -21.16
N THR A 113 -1.78 0.07 -21.37
CA THR A 113 -0.82 0.33 -22.47
C THR A 113 0.63 0.28 -22.01
N ARG A 114 0.88 0.32 -20.70
CA ARG A 114 2.19 0.47 -20.05
C ARG A 114 2.91 1.77 -20.42
N GLN A 115 2.18 2.74 -20.96
CA GLN A 115 2.73 4.05 -21.30
C GLN A 115 3.09 4.81 -20.01
N ILE A 116 4.33 5.28 -19.95
CA ILE A 116 4.84 6.09 -18.84
C ILE A 116 4.86 7.55 -19.28
N THR A 117 4.35 8.44 -18.44
CA THR A 117 4.46 9.90 -18.61
C THR A 117 4.97 10.51 -17.31
N VAL A 118 5.83 11.52 -17.41
CA VAL A 118 6.19 12.33 -16.25
C VAL A 118 5.00 13.23 -15.93
N LEU A 119 4.36 12.99 -14.79
CA LEU A 119 3.26 13.85 -14.30
C LEU A 119 3.79 15.18 -13.82
N VAL A 120 4.89 15.12 -13.05
CA VAL A 120 5.59 16.29 -12.54
C VAL A 120 7.08 15.98 -12.41
N HIS A 121 7.90 16.97 -12.72
CA HIS A 121 9.33 17.04 -12.43
C HIS A 121 9.60 18.34 -11.70
N ASP A 122 10.33 18.29 -10.58
CA ASP A 122 10.80 19.49 -9.91
C ASP A 122 12.18 19.22 -9.30
N ALA A 123 13.21 19.94 -9.82
CA ALA A 123 14.59 19.78 -9.38
C ALA A 123 14.83 20.12 -7.89
N ARG A 124 13.84 20.72 -7.21
CA ARG A 124 13.88 20.98 -5.77
C ARG A 124 13.43 19.78 -4.93
N MET A 125 12.85 18.76 -5.55
CA MET A 125 12.60 17.48 -4.88
C MET A 125 13.96 16.83 -4.58
N ASN A 126 14.06 16.18 -3.41
CA ASN A 126 15.26 15.45 -3.00
C ASN A 126 15.20 14.01 -3.53
N GLN A 127 14.33 13.22 -2.92
CA GLN A 127 14.20 11.79 -3.16
C GLN A 127 12.73 11.39 -2.99
N PRO A 128 11.81 11.77 -3.94
CA PRO A 128 10.39 11.41 -3.82
C PRO A 128 10.21 9.95 -3.43
N ASN A 129 9.59 9.72 -2.26
CA ASN A 129 9.60 8.41 -1.62
C ASN A 129 8.22 7.72 -1.68
N ASP A 130 7.25 8.14 -0.88
CA ASP A 130 5.91 7.55 -0.92
C ASP A 130 4.86 8.57 -1.34
N LEU A 131 3.71 8.08 -1.80
CA LEU A 131 2.61 8.88 -2.32
C LEU A 131 1.33 8.61 -1.53
N ALA A 132 0.47 9.62 -1.43
CA ALA A 132 -0.91 9.46 -1.01
C ALA A 132 -1.84 10.18 -1.99
N ILE A 133 -3.04 9.64 -2.22
CA ILE A 133 -4.04 10.23 -3.11
C ILE A 133 -5.29 10.59 -2.33
N ALA A 134 -5.65 11.87 -2.34
CA ALA A 134 -6.92 12.33 -1.82
C ALA A 134 -8.09 11.95 -2.74
N ALA A 135 -9.31 11.97 -2.19
CA ALA A 135 -10.51 11.57 -2.93
C ALA A 135 -10.78 12.42 -4.18
N ASP A 136 -10.32 13.67 -4.20
CA ASP A 136 -10.43 14.59 -5.33
C ASP A 136 -9.34 14.43 -6.40
N GLY A 137 -8.37 13.52 -6.18
CA GLY A 137 -7.25 13.26 -7.09
C GLY A 137 -6.00 14.09 -6.83
N THR A 138 -5.97 14.92 -5.78
CA THR A 138 -4.76 15.58 -5.32
C THR A 138 -3.78 14.54 -4.79
N LEU A 139 -2.51 14.59 -5.22
CA LEU A 139 -1.46 13.74 -4.67
C LEU A 139 -0.63 14.50 -3.63
N TYR A 140 -0.14 13.75 -2.67
CA TYR A 140 0.89 14.19 -1.73
C TYR A 140 2.08 13.25 -1.85
N ALA A 141 3.30 13.82 -1.82
CA ALA A 141 4.54 13.05 -1.86
C ALA A 141 5.40 13.41 -0.65
N SER A 142 5.92 12.38 0.01
CA SER A 142 7.00 12.52 0.96
C SER A 142 8.33 12.59 0.20
N ASP A 143 9.26 13.38 0.71
CA ASP A 143 10.49 13.69 -0.01
C ASP A 143 11.65 13.89 0.97
N PRO A 144 12.25 12.77 1.43
CA PRO A 144 13.39 12.82 2.35
C PRO A 144 14.67 13.26 1.66
N ASN A 145 15.58 13.81 2.45
CA ASN A 145 16.99 13.89 2.15
C ASN A 145 17.75 13.03 3.19
N TRP A 146 18.01 11.79 2.83
CA TRP A 146 18.63 10.83 3.74
C TRP A 146 20.01 11.24 4.19
N LYS A 147 20.78 11.90 3.31
CA LYS A 147 22.15 12.34 3.59
C LYS A 147 22.19 13.35 4.73
N ASP A 148 21.25 14.30 4.71
CA ASP A 148 21.21 15.40 5.68
C ASP A 148 20.25 15.15 6.85
N GLY A 149 19.51 14.01 6.81
CA GLY A 149 18.53 13.66 7.83
C GLY A 149 17.32 14.59 7.86
N THR A 150 16.98 15.21 6.72
CA THR A 150 15.89 16.17 6.57
C THR A 150 14.84 15.66 5.60
N GLY A 151 13.77 16.44 5.40
CA GLY A 151 12.71 16.11 4.45
C GLY A 151 11.74 17.25 4.24
N GLN A 152 10.93 17.07 3.23
CA GLN A 152 9.88 18.00 2.82
C GLN A 152 8.65 17.25 2.32
N LEU A 153 7.56 17.98 2.10
CA LEU A 153 6.31 17.43 1.56
C LEU A 153 5.88 18.24 0.34
N TRP A 154 5.38 17.52 -0.64
CA TRP A 154 4.85 18.08 -1.86
C TRP A 154 3.36 17.75 -2.01
N ARG A 155 2.60 18.71 -2.51
CA ARG A 155 1.26 18.52 -3.04
C ARG A 155 1.30 18.70 -4.54
N ILE A 156 0.83 17.72 -5.28
CA ILE A 156 0.65 17.80 -6.74
C ILE A 156 -0.84 17.98 -7.00
N ASP A 157 -1.22 19.10 -7.53
CA ASP A 157 -2.62 19.39 -7.82
C ASP A 157 -3.11 18.62 -9.06
N ARG A 158 -4.42 18.66 -9.32
CA ARG A 158 -5.04 17.94 -10.44
C ARG A 158 -4.57 18.40 -11.84
N LYS A 159 -3.86 19.53 -11.91
CA LYS A 159 -3.24 20.03 -13.15
C LYS A 159 -1.81 19.52 -13.30
N GLY A 160 -1.27 18.77 -12.33
CA GLY A 160 0.10 18.31 -12.31
C GLY A 160 1.11 19.35 -11.83
N VAL A 161 0.65 20.41 -11.15
CA VAL A 161 1.54 21.43 -10.60
C VAL A 161 1.97 21.03 -9.19
N ALA A 162 3.30 20.99 -8.96
CA ALA A 162 3.88 20.71 -7.65
C ALA A 162 3.94 21.97 -6.78
N HIS A 163 3.55 21.82 -5.54
CA HIS A 163 3.61 22.84 -4.50
C HIS A 163 4.31 22.24 -3.27
N ARG A 164 5.40 22.89 -2.82
CA ARG A 164 6.04 22.49 -1.57
C ARG A 164 5.20 22.97 -0.40
N GLU A 165 4.63 22.05 0.37
CA GLU A 165 3.70 22.34 1.47
C GLU A 165 4.40 22.42 2.83
N ALA A 166 5.49 21.68 3.01
CA ALA A 166 6.29 21.70 4.23
C ALA A 166 7.76 21.43 3.95
N GLU A 167 8.63 22.03 4.74
CA GLU A 167 10.08 21.83 4.76
C GLU A 167 10.58 21.80 6.20
N GLY A 168 11.86 21.52 6.41
CA GLY A 168 12.44 21.42 7.74
C GLY A 168 11.83 20.29 8.57
N MET A 169 11.46 19.20 7.92
CA MET A 169 11.06 17.94 8.55
C MET A 169 12.29 17.03 8.71
N GLY A 170 12.13 15.94 9.43
CA GLY A 170 13.09 14.85 9.43
C GLY A 170 12.99 14.00 8.15
N THR A 171 13.47 12.75 8.21
CA THR A 171 13.44 11.81 7.07
C THR A 171 12.00 11.35 6.79
N THR A 172 11.24 12.18 6.04
CA THR A 172 9.85 11.88 5.68
C THR A 172 9.78 10.62 4.83
N ASN A 173 8.83 9.72 5.13
CA ASN A 173 8.70 8.46 4.45
C ASN A 173 7.20 8.13 4.22
N GLY A 174 6.65 7.11 4.84
CA GLY A 174 5.26 6.74 4.66
C GLY A 174 4.29 7.92 4.80
N ILE A 175 3.33 8.01 3.87
CA ILE A 175 2.37 9.12 3.79
C ILE A 175 0.98 8.57 3.46
N GLU A 176 -0.07 9.07 4.15
CA GLU A 176 -1.43 8.60 3.90
C GLU A 176 -2.49 9.65 4.24
N VAL A 177 -3.56 9.70 3.43
CA VAL A 177 -4.74 10.56 3.65
C VAL A 177 -5.81 9.80 4.40
N SER A 178 -6.36 10.40 5.47
CA SER A 178 -7.48 9.80 6.23
C SER A 178 -8.72 9.52 5.36
N PRO A 179 -9.60 8.57 5.76
CA PRO A 179 -10.80 8.24 4.98
C PRO A 179 -11.72 9.41 4.69
N ASP A 180 -11.84 10.34 5.64
CA ASP A 180 -12.67 11.56 5.51
C ASP A 180 -12.00 12.66 4.66
N GLY A 181 -10.74 12.45 4.22
CA GLY A 181 -9.98 13.39 3.41
C GLY A 181 -9.53 14.65 4.14
N ARG A 182 -9.66 14.71 5.47
CA ARG A 182 -9.38 15.92 6.26
C ARG A 182 -8.00 15.94 6.90
N ARG A 183 -7.30 14.82 6.89
CA ARG A 183 -5.98 14.68 7.53
C ARG A 183 -5.00 14.02 6.59
N LEU A 184 -3.75 14.48 6.66
CA LEU A 184 -2.59 13.83 6.07
C LEU A 184 -1.68 13.37 7.19
N TYR A 185 -1.34 12.09 7.22
CA TYR A 185 -0.36 11.52 8.11
C TYR A 185 0.95 11.34 7.35
N VAL A 186 2.07 11.66 8.01
CA VAL A 186 3.42 11.49 7.47
C VAL A 186 4.33 11.00 8.58
N ASN A 187 5.04 9.92 8.35
CA ASN A 187 6.05 9.51 9.30
C ASN A 187 7.45 10.05 8.95
N GLU A 188 8.29 10.14 9.96
CA GLU A 188 9.72 10.37 9.87
C GLU A 188 10.44 9.13 10.38
N SER A 189 11.22 8.49 9.50
CA SER A 189 11.84 7.19 9.78
C SER A 189 12.84 7.27 10.93
N VAL A 190 13.86 8.11 10.81
CA VAL A 190 14.95 8.22 11.80
C VAL A 190 14.46 8.86 13.10
N GLN A 191 13.55 9.84 13.00
CA GLN A 191 12.99 10.54 14.13
C GLN A 191 11.89 9.75 14.86
N ARG A 192 11.43 8.63 14.29
CA ARG A 192 10.52 7.65 14.92
C ARG A 192 9.19 8.24 15.34
N ARG A 193 8.60 9.11 14.52
CA ARG A 193 7.33 9.76 14.82
C ARG A 193 6.44 9.87 13.57
N ILE A 194 5.17 10.03 13.85
CA ILE A 194 4.14 10.28 12.86
C ILE A 194 3.56 11.67 13.12
N TRP A 195 3.56 12.49 12.09
CA TRP A 195 2.90 13.79 12.07
C TRP A 195 1.49 13.67 11.51
N VAL A 196 0.61 14.58 11.91
CA VAL A 196 -0.68 14.81 11.28
C VAL A 196 -0.82 16.28 10.89
N PHE A 197 -1.29 16.50 9.69
CA PHE A 197 -1.65 17.79 9.13
C PHE A 197 -3.16 17.84 8.87
N ASP A 198 -3.80 18.96 9.08
CA ASP A 198 -5.15 19.19 8.58
C ASP A 198 -5.07 19.56 7.09
N ILE A 199 -5.93 18.95 6.27
CA ILE A 199 -6.06 19.26 4.85
C ILE A 199 -7.13 20.34 4.71
N GLY A 200 -6.72 21.52 4.28
CA GLY A 200 -7.58 22.68 4.07
C GLY A 200 -8.07 22.82 2.62
N ARG A 201 -8.62 23.98 2.32
CA ARG A 201 -9.15 24.30 1.00
C ARG A 201 -8.08 24.17 -0.09
N GLY A 202 -8.41 23.47 -1.18
CA GLY A 202 -7.51 23.22 -2.30
C GLY A 202 -6.37 22.26 -1.98
N GLY A 203 -6.52 21.42 -0.92
CA GLY A 203 -5.55 20.43 -0.53
C GLY A 203 -4.33 20.99 0.22
N ARG A 204 -4.32 22.27 0.59
CA ARG A 204 -3.20 22.89 1.33
C ARG A 204 -3.10 22.32 2.74
N LEU A 205 -1.87 22.11 3.21
CA LEU A 205 -1.62 21.58 4.53
C LEU A 205 -1.61 22.68 5.58
N GLY A 206 -2.30 22.43 6.69
CA GLY A 206 -2.26 23.27 7.88
C GLY A 206 -1.04 23.01 8.75
N LYS A 207 -1.07 23.52 10.00
CA LYS A 207 0.02 23.32 10.95
C LYS A 207 0.13 21.85 11.33
N ARG A 208 1.37 21.31 11.30
CA ARG A 208 1.65 19.93 11.75
C ARG A 208 1.52 19.79 13.27
N ARG A 209 1.06 18.63 13.71
CA ARG A 209 1.02 18.18 15.11
C ARG A 209 1.59 16.77 15.19
N ILE A 210 2.21 16.43 16.29
CA ILE A 210 2.62 15.05 16.55
C ILE A 210 1.36 14.21 16.71
N PHE A 211 1.26 13.13 15.91
CA PHE A 211 0.22 12.13 16.06
C PHE A 211 0.68 11.01 17.00
N LYS A 212 1.90 10.49 16.79
CA LYS A 212 2.47 9.42 17.60
C LYS A 212 3.99 9.45 17.55
N GLU A 213 4.63 9.14 18.67
CA GLU A 213 6.08 8.90 18.75
C GLU A 213 6.35 7.51 19.31
N PHE A 214 7.48 6.92 18.91
CA PHE A 214 7.92 5.60 19.36
C PHE A 214 9.33 5.69 19.93
N PRO A 215 9.62 4.94 21.02
CA PRO A 215 10.93 5.00 21.67
C PRO A 215 12.01 4.25 20.88
N ASP A 216 11.61 3.30 20.03
CA ASP A 216 12.47 2.35 19.34
C ASP A 216 12.17 2.31 17.85
N HIS A 217 13.07 1.78 17.04
CA HIS A 217 12.97 1.47 15.61
C HIS A 217 12.24 2.52 14.76
N GLY A 218 12.61 2.60 13.51
CA GLY A 218 12.04 3.55 12.56
C GLY A 218 10.70 3.10 11.96
N PHE A 219 10.24 3.95 11.06
CA PHE A 219 9.11 3.69 10.18
C PHE A 219 9.56 3.63 8.74
N ASP A 220 8.73 3.03 7.89
CA ASP A 220 8.83 3.13 6.46
C ASP A 220 7.43 3.44 5.88
N GLY A 221 6.86 2.66 4.98
CA GLY A 221 5.56 2.94 4.40
C GLY A 221 4.38 2.80 5.38
N MET A 222 3.24 3.38 5.03
CA MET A 222 2.00 3.23 5.79
C MET A 222 0.75 3.41 4.94
N ARG A 223 -0.36 2.78 5.37
CA ARG A 223 -1.69 2.81 4.75
C ARG A 223 -2.79 2.87 5.80
N CYS A 224 -3.99 3.33 5.38
CA CYS A 224 -5.19 3.30 6.23
C CYS A 224 -6.14 2.15 5.85
N ASP A 225 -6.84 1.61 6.87
CA ASP A 225 -8.10 0.91 6.64
C ASP A 225 -9.30 1.88 6.54
N VAL A 226 -10.48 1.33 6.26
CA VAL A 226 -11.72 2.14 6.11
C VAL A 226 -12.15 2.86 7.38
N ASP A 227 -11.75 2.39 8.55
CA ASP A 227 -12.06 3.00 9.84
C ASP A 227 -11.04 4.08 10.23
N GLY A 228 -10.00 4.27 9.38
CA GLY A 228 -8.94 5.26 9.60
C GLY A 228 -7.83 4.77 10.52
N ASN A 229 -7.76 3.47 10.82
CA ASN A 229 -6.60 2.95 11.52
C ASN A 229 -5.40 2.94 10.57
N LEU A 230 -4.27 3.48 11.02
CA LEU A 230 -3.01 3.44 10.30
C LEU A 230 -2.31 2.10 10.52
N TYR A 231 -1.83 1.52 9.43
CA TYR A 231 -0.90 0.41 9.43
C TYR A 231 0.44 0.95 8.96
N ALA A 232 1.45 0.91 9.80
CA ALA A 232 2.78 1.43 9.51
C ALA A 232 3.82 0.34 9.69
N THR A 233 4.72 0.20 8.73
CA THR A 233 5.85 -0.70 8.82
C THR A 233 6.87 -0.16 9.82
N ARG A 234 7.41 -1.05 10.67
CA ARG A 234 8.44 -0.76 11.67
C ARG A 234 9.77 -1.33 11.18
N HIS A 235 10.45 -0.58 10.32
CA HIS A 235 11.75 -0.96 9.78
C HIS A 235 12.79 -1.13 10.90
N GLY A 236 13.52 -2.23 10.87
CA GLY A 236 14.46 -2.63 11.92
C GLY A 236 13.82 -3.45 13.05
N LYS A 237 12.50 -3.34 13.28
CA LYS A 237 11.77 -4.15 14.26
C LYS A 237 11.16 -5.42 13.66
N GLY A 238 10.83 -5.38 12.37
CA GLY A 238 10.23 -6.52 11.68
C GLY A 238 8.72 -6.65 11.88
N THR A 239 8.02 -5.55 12.14
CA THR A 239 6.58 -5.58 12.41
C THR A 239 5.81 -4.56 11.57
N VAL A 240 4.50 -4.75 11.49
CA VAL A 240 3.51 -3.74 11.11
C VAL A 240 2.69 -3.38 12.34
N VAL A 241 2.64 -2.10 12.69
CA VAL A 241 1.82 -1.60 13.79
C VAL A 241 0.50 -1.05 13.28
N LYS A 242 -0.63 -1.48 13.89
CA LYS A 242 -1.98 -0.91 13.68
C LYS A 242 -2.25 0.13 14.75
N ILE A 243 -2.55 1.37 14.36
CA ILE A 243 -2.74 2.52 15.24
C ILE A 243 -4.12 3.11 14.99
N SER A 244 -4.91 3.33 16.05
CA SER A 244 -6.24 3.94 15.93
C SER A 244 -6.17 5.42 15.53
N PRO A 245 -7.28 6.03 15.04
CA PRO A 245 -7.35 7.47 14.80
C PRO A 245 -7.12 8.35 16.04
N LYS A 246 -7.11 7.72 17.24
CA LYS A 246 -6.80 8.36 18.54
C LYS A 246 -5.34 8.15 18.97
N ALA A 247 -4.48 7.63 18.07
CA ALA A 247 -3.07 7.32 18.34
C ALA A 247 -2.83 6.19 19.37
N GLU A 248 -3.80 5.29 19.57
CA GLU A 248 -3.67 4.10 20.39
C GLU A 248 -3.09 2.95 19.56
N ILE A 249 -2.13 2.22 20.08
CA ILE A 249 -1.62 1.00 19.44
C ILE A 249 -2.67 -0.10 19.65
N LEU A 250 -3.26 -0.56 18.57
CA LEU A 250 -4.27 -1.62 18.59
C LEU A 250 -3.64 -3.00 18.46
N ARG A 251 -2.57 -3.09 17.65
CA ARG A 251 -1.89 -4.37 17.37
C ARG A 251 -0.50 -4.12 16.80
N GLU A 252 0.36 -5.10 16.99
CA GLU A 252 1.65 -5.20 16.31
C GLU A 252 1.76 -6.61 15.72
N ILE A 253 2.11 -6.73 14.44
CA ILE A 253 2.09 -7.96 13.66
C ILE A 253 3.52 -8.23 13.19
N ASP A 254 4.09 -9.39 13.53
CA ASP A 254 5.36 -9.86 12.98
C ASP A 254 5.21 -10.14 11.47
N VAL A 255 6.17 -9.67 10.66
CA VAL A 255 6.13 -9.84 9.21
C VAL A 255 7.31 -10.67 8.69
N LEU A 256 7.84 -11.53 9.51
CA LEU A 256 8.80 -12.60 9.17
C LEU A 256 10.15 -12.09 8.63
N GLY A 257 10.53 -10.88 8.98
CA GLY A 257 11.82 -10.29 8.61
C GLY A 257 12.02 -8.91 9.18
N PRO A 258 13.27 -8.47 9.40
CA PRO A 258 13.56 -7.24 10.16
C PRO A 258 13.30 -5.95 9.39
N HIS A 259 13.21 -6.00 8.05
CA HIS A 259 13.17 -4.79 7.21
C HIS A 259 11.89 -4.69 6.36
N PRO A 260 10.69 -4.65 6.98
CA PRO A 260 9.48 -4.30 6.23
C PRO A 260 9.61 -2.88 5.71
N THR A 261 9.41 -2.69 4.39
CA THR A 261 9.52 -1.37 3.78
C THR A 261 8.15 -0.71 3.63
N ASN A 262 7.19 -1.35 2.97
CA ASN A 262 5.89 -0.73 2.76
C ASN A 262 4.79 -1.80 2.74
N LEU A 263 3.52 -1.37 2.62
CA LEU A 263 2.39 -2.28 2.60
C LEU A 263 1.27 -1.78 1.68
N CYS A 264 0.41 -2.70 1.21
CA CYS A 264 -0.85 -2.37 0.57
C CYS A 264 -1.96 -3.33 0.99
N PHE A 265 -3.21 -2.92 0.77
CA PHE A 265 -4.38 -3.76 0.99
C PHE A 265 -4.91 -4.26 -0.35
N GLY A 266 -5.22 -5.55 -0.42
CA GLY A 266 -5.77 -6.18 -1.61
C GLY A 266 -6.52 -7.46 -1.28
N GLY A 267 -6.47 -8.44 -2.20
CA GLY A 267 -7.32 -9.62 -2.16
C GLY A 267 -8.75 -9.30 -2.60
N GLU A 268 -9.61 -10.31 -2.64
CA GLU A 268 -10.98 -10.19 -3.17
C GLU A 268 -11.87 -9.24 -2.36
N ASP A 269 -11.62 -9.14 -1.06
CA ASP A 269 -12.41 -8.35 -0.11
C ASP A 269 -11.64 -7.13 0.47
N GLY A 270 -10.42 -6.88 -0.01
CA GLY A 270 -9.57 -5.78 0.47
C GLY A 270 -8.98 -6.00 1.86
N ARG A 271 -9.05 -7.22 2.39
CA ARG A 271 -8.61 -7.55 3.75
C ARG A 271 -7.32 -8.36 3.79
N THR A 272 -6.63 -8.50 2.68
CA THR A 272 -5.27 -9.03 2.63
C THR A 272 -4.27 -7.89 2.59
N VAL A 273 -3.40 -7.82 3.58
CA VAL A 273 -2.26 -6.90 3.59
C VAL A 273 -1.07 -7.61 2.98
N TYR A 274 -0.44 -6.96 2.01
CA TYR A 274 0.82 -7.39 1.42
C TYR A 274 1.91 -6.42 1.88
N VAL A 275 3.03 -6.97 2.34
CA VAL A 275 4.16 -6.21 2.88
C VAL A 275 5.41 -6.57 2.09
N THR A 276 6.13 -5.56 1.64
CA THR A 276 7.48 -5.72 1.08
C THR A 276 8.48 -5.85 2.20
N GLU A 277 9.30 -6.90 2.17
CA GLU A 277 10.32 -7.21 3.18
C GLU A 277 11.70 -7.30 2.48
N ALA A 278 12.55 -6.29 2.73
CA ALA A 278 13.79 -6.08 1.99
C ALA A 278 14.92 -7.04 2.39
N HIS A 279 14.96 -7.52 3.63
CA HIS A 279 16.02 -8.42 4.08
C HIS A 279 15.94 -9.79 3.38
N ALA A 280 14.76 -10.39 3.38
CA ALA A 280 14.53 -11.66 2.68
C ALA A 280 14.11 -11.45 1.21
N GLN A 281 14.02 -10.22 0.73
CA GLN A 281 13.74 -9.87 -0.67
C GLN A 281 12.43 -10.50 -1.16
N ARG A 282 11.35 -10.29 -0.41
CA ARG A 282 10.07 -10.96 -0.66
C ARG A 282 8.87 -10.09 -0.30
N LEU A 283 7.72 -10.55 -0.76
CA LEU A 283 6.43 -10.16 -0.22
C LEU A 283 5.99 -11.17 0.85
N VAL A 284 5.44 -10.66 1.94
CA VAL A 284 4.65 -11.43 2.89
C VAL A 284 3.21 -10.95 2.88
N SER A 285 2.27 -11.79 3.34
CA SER A 285 0.87 -11.39 3.42
C SER A 285 0.24 -11.88 4.72
N PHE A 286 -0.76 -11.12 5.20
CA PHE A 286 -1.62 -11.53 6.32
C PHE A 286 -3.03 -10.99 6.15
N ARG A 287 -3.99 -11.61 6.84
CA ARG A 287 -5.39 -11.19 6.81
C ARG A 287 -5.70 -10.24 7.96
N VAL A 288 -6.60 -9.30 7.71
CA VAL A 288 -7.04 -8.29 8.70
C VAL A 288 -8.57 -8.24 8.81
N ASP A 289 -9.05 -7.57 9.86
CA ASP A 289 -10.47 -7.44 10.20
C ASP A 289 -11.24 -6.41 9.35
N ARG A 290 -10.53 -5.43 8.76
CA ARG A 290 -11.14 -4.33 7.99
C ARG A 290 -10.46 -4.18 6.62
N PRO A 291 -11.22 -3.86 5.57
CA PRO A 291 -10.63 -3.62 4.26
C PRO A 291 -9.83 -2.32 4.23
N GLY A 292 -8.85 -2.26 3.32
CA GLY A 292 -8.09 -1.04 3.08
C GLY A 292 -8.90 0.07 2.43
N LEU A 293 -8.51 1.30 2.71
CA LEU A 293 -9.19 2.50 2.22
C LEU A 293 -9.22 2.59 0.69
N GLU A 294 -8.10 2.29 0.01
CA GLU A 294 -8.02 2.34 -1.46
C GLU A 294 -8.99 1.34 -2.10
N TRP A 295 -9.01 0.12 -1.59
CA TRP A 295 -9.92 -0.92 -2.06
C TRP A 295 -11.39 -0.51 -1.90
N ALA A 296 -11.77 0.05 -0.75
CA ALA A 296 -13.13 0.50 -0.50
C ALA A 296 -13.54 1.66 -1.42
N ARG A 297 -12.63 2.59 -1.70
CA ARG A 297 -12.85 3.69 -2.66
C ARG A 297 -13.13 3.19 -4.09
N TRP A 298 -12.54 2.08 -4.49
CA TRP A 298 -12.85 1.47 -5.80
C TRP A 298 -14.21 0.79 -5.84
N LYS A 299 -14.62 0.13 -4.76
CA LYS A 299 -15.93 -0.52 -4.68
C LYS A 299 -17.08 0.48 -4.61
N ALA A 300 -16.88 1.62 -3.96
CA ALA A 300 -17.87 2.69 -3.88
C ALA A 300 -18.09 3.45 -5.21
N ALA A 301 -17.23 3.24 -6.21
CA ALA A 301 -17.30 3.89 -7.51
C ALA A 301 -18.05 3.07 -8.58
N ARG A 302 -18.74 1.99 -8.18
CA ARG A 302 -19.56 1.12 -9.06
C ARG A 302 -21.02 1.53 -9.08
#